data_311b3fd844ae40a941222f6056175ff9
#
_entry.id   311b3fd844ae40a941222f6056175ff9
#
_cell.length_a   1.000
_cell.length_b   1.000
_cell.length_c   1.000
_cell.angle_alpha   90.00
_cell.angle_beta   90.00
_cell.angle_gamma   90.00
#
_symmetry.space_group_name_H-M   'P 1'
#
loop_
_entity.id
_entity.type
_entity.pdbx_description
1 polymer ?
#
loop_
_entity_poly.entity_id
_entity_poly.type
_entity_poly.pdbx_seq_one_letter_code
_entity_poly.pdbx_strand_id
1 'polypeptide(L)'
;MSQKTLKTMKQYNSQDIYGIFSEGFEQGFFKRVGTARDLDTYIGKDDKGRYAFKFKGQYVPTRIFGSEVISVEQYEDDNSYSLIFLLEKEELLERFCTFCQDLLSSLNGITDQVEGYRAICNRYASWKRLFKPNHGDLTEPEIMGLIG
;
A
#
# COMPACT_ATOMS: atom_id res chain seq x y z
N MET A 1 5.83 1.29 32.11
CA MET A 1 4.82 2.33 31.97
C MET A 1 3.90 2.01 30.82
N SER A 2 2.66 1.88 31.14
CA SER A 2 1.67 1.49 30.14
C SER A 2 1.51 2.54 29.05
N GLN A 3 1.73 3.80 29.37
CA GLN A 3 1.59 4.85 28.38
C GLN A 3 2.60 4.72 27.24
N LYS A 4 3.83 4.30 27.57
CA LYS A 4 4.82 4.08 26.53
C LYS A 4 4.39 2.95 25.63
N THR A 5 3.82 1.89 26.19
CA THR A 5 3.34 0.79 25.38
C THR A 5 2.25 1.26 24.42
N LEU A 6 1.35 2.10 24.93
CA LEU A 6 0.28 2.62 24.08
C LEU A 6 0.84 3.47 22.95
N LYS A 7 1.89 4.25 23.22
CA LYS A 7 2.50 5.05 22.17
C LYS A 7 3.14 4.19 21.11
N THR A 8 3.76 3.07 21.51
CA THR A 8 4.38 2.20 20.51
C THR A 8 3.34 1.43 19.71
N MET A 9 2.10 1.43 20.17
CA MET A 9 1.00 0.77 19.46
C MET A 9 0.19 1.76 18.64
N LYS A 10 0.76 2.92 18.35
CA LYS A 10 0.06 3.92 17.57
C LYS A 10 -0.34 3.37 16.22
N GLN A 11 -1.56 3.65 15.84
CA GLN A 11 -2.08 3.31 14.52
C GLN A 11 -2.07 4.56 13.65
N TYR A 12 -1.81 4.35 12.38
CA TYR A 12 -1.78 5.43 11.40
C TYR A 12 -3.13 5.53 10.72
N ASN A 13 -3.67 6.75 10.65
CA ASN A 13 -4.83 7.00 9.81
C ASN A 13 -4.36 7.64 8.50
N SER A 14 -5.30 7.85 7.58
CA SER A 14 -4.92 8.36 6.26
C SER A 14 -4.34 9.76 6.34
N GLN A 15 -4.78 10.57 7.31
CA GLN A 15 -4.23 11.93 7.47
C GLN A 15 -2.82 11.90 8.01
N ASP A 16 -2.51 10.95 8.91
CA ASP A 16 -1.15 10.78 9.39
C ASP A 16 -0.23 10.43 8.23
N ILE A 17 -0.68 9.53 7.37
CA ILE A 17 0.11 9.09 6.23
C ILE A 17 0.28 10.24 5.25
N TYR A 18 -0.79 10.98 4.98
CA TYR A 18 -0.71 12.14 4.12
C TYR A 18 0.31 13.15 4.66
N GLY A 19 0.28 13.37 5.99
CA GLY A 19 1.23 14.27 6.62
C GLY A 19 2.67 13.83 6.41
N ILE A 20 2.93 12.53 6.54
CA ILE A 20 4.28 12.02 6.34
C ILE A 20 4.71 12.25 4.89
N PHE A 21 3.86 11.94 3.92
CA PHE A 21 4.19 12.19 2.52
C PHE A 21 4.41 13.67 2.25
N SER A 22 3.62 14.54 2.90
CA SER A 22 3.70 15.98 2.68
C SER A 22 4.98 16.60 3.24
N GLU A 23 5.61 15.95 4.21
CA GLU A 23 6.88 16.43 4.75
C GLU A 23 7.99 16.38 3.72
N GLY A 24 7.78 15.63 2.65
CA GLY A 24 8.72 15.56 1.58
C GLY A 24 9.77 14.49 1.78
N PHE A 25 9.68 13.44 1.01
CA PHE A 25 10.72 12.42 0.97
C PHE A 25 11.68 12.72 -0.15
N GLU A 26 12.93 12.46 0.08
CA GLU A 26 13.88 12.39 -1.03
C GLU A 26 13.59 11.14 -1.85
N GLN A 27 13.92 11.21 -3.13
CA GLN A 27 13.73 10.06 -3.99
C GLN A 27 14.55 8.89 -3.48
N GLY A 28 13.94 7.72 -3.47
CA GLY A 28 14.58 6.51 -2.99
C GLY A 28 14.52 6.31 -1.49
N PHE A 29 13.88 7.21 -0.76
CA PHE A 29 13.84 7.12 0.69
C PHE A 29 12.52 6.51 1.17
N PHE A 30 12.61 5.56 2.11
CA PHE A 30 11.45 4.91 2.70
C PHE A 30 11.53 5.02 4.22
N LYS A 31 10.39 5.28 4.83
CA LYS A 31 10.25 5.36 6.28
C LYS A 31 9.42 4.18 6.76
N ARG A 32 9.91 3.49 7.79
CA ARG A 32 9.17 2.38 8.35
C ARG A 32 7.93 2.89 9.07
N VAL A 33 6.80 2.24 8.85
CA VAL A 33 5.53 2.62 9.46
C VAL A 33 4.82 1.37 9.93
N GLY A 34 3.75 1.57 10.71
CA GLY A 34 2.92 0.48 11.20
C GLY A 34 3.20 0.15 12.63
N THR A 35 2.33 -0.67 13.20
CA THR A 35 2.42 -1.07 14.61
C THR A 35 2.88 -2.49 14.78
N ALA A 36 2.89 -3.28 13.71
CA ALA A 36 3.24 -4.68 13.78
C ALA A 36 4.76 -4.82 13.88
N ARG A 37 5.21 -5.43 14.94
CA ARG A 37 6.61 -5.52 15.26
C ARG A 37 7.37 -6.40 14.29
N ASP A 38 6.74 -7.49 13.88
CA ASP A 38 7.39 -8.52 13.07
C ASP A 38 7.11 -8.37 11.59
N LEU A 39 6.44 -7.30 11.21
CA LEU A 39 6.12 -7.04 9.81
C LEU A 39 6.76 -5.73 9.39
N ASP A 40 7.49 -5.79 8.29
CA ASP A 40 8.24 -4.63 7.81
C ASP A 40 7.43 -3.90 6.73
N THR A 41 6.83 -2.79 7.13
CA THR A 41 6.05 -1.96 6.23
C THR A 41 6.65 -0.56 6.16
N TYR A 42 6.66 0.02 4.97
CA TYR A 42 7.30 1.31 4.73
C TYR A 42 6.42 2.16 3.82
N ILE A 43 6.55 3.46 3.97
CA ILE A 43 6.07 4.41 2.96
C ILE A 43 7.21 5.31 2.56
N GLY A 44 7.17 5.82 1.34
CA GLY A 44 8.24 6.67 0.85
C GLY A 44 8.07 7.02 -0.61
N LYS A 45 9.20 7.28 -1.26
CA LYS A 45 9.24 7.56 -2.70
C LYS A 45 10.27 6.65 -3.34
N ASP A 46 9.96 6.18 -4.54
CA ASP A 46 10.94 5.41 -5.30
C ASP A 46 11.93 6.35 -6.00
N ASP A 47 12.81 5.77 -6.80
CA ASP A 47 13.84 6.55 -7.49
C ASP A 47 13.28 7.51 -8.50
N LYS A 48 12.05 7.31 -8.93
CA LYS A 48 11.38 8.19 -9.89
C LYS A 48 10.48 9.21 -9.20
N GLY A 49 10.48 9.22 -7.87
CA GLY A 49 9.69 10.18 -7.11
C GLY A 49 8.23 9.82 -6.95
N ARG A 50 7.85 8.58 -7.23
CA ARG A 50 6.46 8.14 -7.05
C ARG A 50 6.23 7.78 -5.60
N TYR A 51 5.07 8.15 -5.06
CA TYR A 51 4.71 7.74 -3.71
C TYR A 51 4.50 6.24 -3.65
N ALA A 52 4.94 5.63 -2.55
CA ALA A 52 5.03 4.18 -2.50
C ALA A 52 4.70 3.62 -1.14
N PHE A 53 4.15 2.41 -1.14
CA PHE A 53 4.00 1.58 0.05
C PHE A 53 4.78 0.29 -0.20
N LYS A 54 5.54 -0.16 0.80
CA LYS A 54 6.40 -1.32 0.64
C LYS A 54 6.19 -2.29 1.80
N PHE A 55 6.08 -3.57 1.46
CA PHE A 55 6.04 -4.65 2.44
C PHE A 55 7.23 -5.58 2.15
N LYS A 56 8.04 -5.83 3.16
CA LYS A 56 9.25 -6.62 2.99
C LYS A 56 9.26 -7.76 3.99
N GLY A 57 9.69 -8.94 3.54
CA GLY A 57 9.77 -10.07 4.44
C GLY A 57 10.10 -11.36 3.74
N GLN A 58 10.04 -12.44 4.51
CA GLN A 58 10.28 -13.79 3.98
C GLN A 58 8.92 -14.46 3.78
N TYR A 59 8.51 -14.53 2.54
CA TYR A 59 7.24 -15.14 2.16
C TYR A 59 7.35 -15.67 0.74
N VAL A 60 6.44 -16.54 0.39
CA VAL A 60 6.38 -17.04 -0.99
C VAL A 60 5.56 -16.06 -1.81
N PRO A 61 6.19 -15.35 -2.73
CA PRO A 61 5.45 -14.31 -3.46
C PRO A 61 4.47 -14.93 -4.45
N THR A 62 3.31 -14.32 -4.53
CA THR A 62 2.34 -14.58 -5.58
C THR A 62 2.38 -13.38 -6.50
N ARG A 63 2.46 -13.60 -7.79
CA ARG A 63 2.52 -12.50 -8.72
C ARG A 63 1.19 -11.75 -8.74
N ILE A 64 1.25 -10.43 -8.58
CA ILE A 64 0.08 -9.59 -8.69
C ILE A 64 0.38 -8.50 -9.71
N PHE A 65 -0.67 -7.95 -10.27
CA PHE A 65 -0.55 -7.02 -11.39
C PHE A 65 -1.11 -5.66 -11.01
N GLY A 66 -0.43 -4.63 -11.48
CA GLY A 66 -0.86 -3.26 -11.24
C GLY A 66 -2.00 -2.83 -12.13
N SER A 67 -2.32 -1.55 -12.05
CA SER A 67 -3.33 -0.88 -12.86
C SER A 67 -2.73 0.42 -13.36
N GLU A 68 -3.56 1.23 -14.04
CA GLU A 68 -3.10 2.54 -14.48
C GLU A 68 -2.74 3.44 -13.31
N VAL A 69 -3.41 3.25 -12.17
CA VAL A 69 -3.24 4.14 -11.02
C VAL A 69 -2.17 3.62 -10.08
N ILE A 70 -2.09 2.32 -9.90
CA ILE A 70 -1.15 1.69 -8.97
C ILE A 70 -0.28 0.71 -9.74
N SER A 71 1.02 0.98 -9.77
CA SER A 71 1.99 0.01 -10.29
C SER A 71 2.43 -0.91 -9.17
N VAL A 72 2.78 -2.13 -9.52
CA VAL A 72 3.25 -3.12 -8.56
C VAL A 72 4.64 -3.58 -8.96
N GLU A 73 5.56 -3.57 -8.00
CA GLU A 73 6.89 -4.14 -8.18
C GLU A 73 7.10 -5.20 -7.14
N GLN A 74 7.65 -6.32 -7.56
CA GLN A 74 7.98 -7.42 -6.66
C GLN A 74 9.38 -7.88 -7.01
N TYR A 75 10.26 -7.92 -6.01
CA TYR A 75 11.63 -8.38 -6.27
C TYR A 75 12.20 -9.05 -5.03
N GLU A 76 13.22 -9.84 -5.28
CA GLU A 76 13.97 -10.54 -4.23
C GLU A 76 15.27 -9.80 -3.98
N ASP A 77 15.64 -9.72 -2.70
CA ASP A 77 16.85 -9.02 -2.29
C ASP A 77 17.40 -9.75 -1.07
N ASP A 78 18.56 -10.34 -1.18
CA ASP A 78 19.21 -11.12 -0.12
C ASP A 78 18.26 -12.14 0.49
N ASN A 79 17.75 -12.75 0.83
CA ASN A 79 16.83 -13.72 1.39
C ASN A 79 15.49 -13.13 1.76
N SER A 80 15.13 -12.01 1.17
CA SER A 80 13.82 -11.44 1.43
C SER A 80 13.18 -11.00 0.13
N TYR A 81 11.86 -10.78 0.20
CA TYR A 81 11.07 -10.31 -0.93
C TYR A 81 10.48 -8.97 -0.59
N SER A 82 10.37 -8.12 -1.59
CA SER A 82 9.74 -6.82 -1.44
C SER A 82 8.55 -6.72 -2.38
N LEU A 83 7.45 -6.21 -1.84
CA LEU A 83 6.25 -5.89 -2.60
C LEU A 83 6.05 -4.38 -2.47
N ILE A 84 6.00 -3.68 -3.61
CA ILE A 84 5.88 -2.24 -3.59
C ILE A 84 4.69 -1.83 -4.45
N PHE A 85 3.82 -1.01 -3.87
CA PHE A 85 2.74 -0.35 -4.59
C PHE A 85 3.15 1.09 -4.84
N LEU A 86 3.05 1.53 -6.10
CA LEU A 86 3.51 2.84 -6.52
C LEU A 86 2.36 3.62 -7.11
N LEU A 87 2.19 4.85 -6.66
CA LEU A 87 1.12 5.70 -7.16
C LEU A 87 1.56 6.36 -8.47
N GLU A 88 0.83 6.06 -9.54
CA GLU A 88 1.13 6.63 -10.85
C GLU A 88 0.40 7.94 -11.11
N LYS A 89 -0.69 8.20 -10.41
CA LYS A 89 -1.50 9.41 -10.59
C LYS A 89 -1.41 10.25 -9.34
N GLU A 90 -0.50 11.20 -9.35
CA GLU A 90 -0.19 11.99 -8.16
C GLU A 90 -1.43 12.72 -7.62
N GLU A 91 -2.35 13.08 -8.48
CA GLU A 91 -3.57 13.75 -8.05
C GLU A 91 -4.44 12.87 -7.16
N LEU A 92 -4.17 11.57 -7.08
CA LEU A 92 -4.93 10.66 -6.25
C LEU A 92 -4.20 10.34 -4.93
N LEU A 93 -3.29 11.22 -4.51
CA LEU A 93 -2.49 10.99 -3.32
C LEU A 93 -3.34 10.74 -2.08
N GLU A 94 -4.41 11.53 -1.90
CA GLU A 94 -5.25 11.34 -0.71
C GLU A 94 -5.87 9.95 -0.70
N ARG A 95 -6.33 9.48 -1.85
CA ARG A 95 -6.90 8.14 -1.94
C ARG A 95 -5.84 7.08 -1.71
N PHE A 96 -4.63 7.33 -2.18
CA PHE A 96 -3.52 6.43 -1.94
C PHE A 96 -3.20 6.34 -0.45
N CYS A 97 -3.31 7.45 0.27
CA CYS A 97 -3.10 7.45 1.72
C CYS A 97 -4.13 6.58 2.42
N THR A 98 -5.39 6.65 2.00
CA THR A 98 -6.44 5.80 2.55
C THR A 98 -6.15 4.32 2.25
N PHE A 99 -5.67 4.05 1.05
CA PHE A 99 -5.26 2.71 0.66
C PHE A 99 -4.13 2.21 1.58
N CYS A 100 -3.11 3.02 1.80
CA CYS A 100 -2.01 2.63 2.69
C CYS A 100 -2.50 2.36 4.10
N GLN A 101 -3.39 3.22 4.60
CA GLN A 101 -3.95 3.04 5.93
C GLN A 101 -4.73 1.73 6.02
N ASP A 102 -5.49 1.40 4.98
CA ASP A 102 -6.25 0.17 4.98
C ASP A 102 -5.34 -1.06 4.94
N LEU A 103 -4.24 -0.97 4.18
CA LEU A 103 -3.26 -2.05 4.18
C LEU A 103 -2.67 -2.26 5.57
N LEU A 104 -2.30 -1.17 6.23
CA LEU A 104 -1.74 -1.26 7.58
C LEU A 104 -2.76 -1.84 8.55
N SER A 105 -4.02 -1.42 8.43
CA SER A 105 -5.07 -1.95 9.31
C SER A 105 -5.30 -3.44 9.10
N SER A 106 -5.14 -3.91 7.88
CA SER A 106 -5.35 -5.33 7.59
C SER A 106 -4.31 -6.21 8.27
N LEU A 107 -3.21 -5.60 8.72
CA LEU A 107 -2.14 -6.34 9.40
C LEU A 107 -2.29 -6.39 10.91
N ASN A 108 -3.33 -5.75 11.45
CA ASN A 108 -3.53 -5.75 12.90
C ASN A 108 -3.75 -7.18 13.40
N GLY A 109 -2.98 -7.55 14.40
CA GLY A 109 -3.08 -8.89 14.98
C GLY A 109 -2.34 -9.96 14.21
N ILE A 110 -1.73 -9.63 13.08
CA ILE A 110 -0.98 -10.58 12.28
C ILE A 110 0.50 -10.43 12.63
N THR A 111 1.15 -11.55 12.93
CA THR A 111 2.59 -11.57 13.20
C THR A 111 3.35 -12.39 12.17
N ASP A 112 2.68 -13.27 11.46
CA ASP A 112 3.31 -14.11 10.46
C ASP A 112 3.41 -13.38 9.13
N GLN A 113 4.59 -13.38 8.54
CA GLN A 113 4.84 -12.61 7.31
C GLN A 113 4.06 -13.17 6.13
N VAL A 114 3.87 -14.47 6.07
CA VAL A 114 3.09 -15.08 4.99
C VAL A 114 1.64 -14.64 5.07
N GLU A 115 1.08 -14.65 6.27
CA GLU A 115 -0.30 -14.18 6.45
C GLU A 115 -0.40 -12.69 6.18
N GLY A 116 0.61 -11.91 6.57
CA GLY A 116 0.64 -10.49 6.29
C GLY A 116 0.64 -10.21 4.80
N TYR A 117 1.47 -10.92 4.08
CA TYR A 117 1.53 -10.78 2.63
C TYR A 117 0.18 -11.10 1.99
N ARG A 118 -0.44 -12.19 2.45
CA ARG A 118 -1.73 -12.61 1.91
C ARG A 118 -2.80 -11.56 2.19
N ALA A 119 -2.79 -11.00 3.40
CA ALA A 119 -3.75 -9.96 3.77
C ALA A 119 -3.60 -8.73 2.88
N ILE A 120 -2.35 -8.33 2.63
CA ILE A 120 -2.09 -7.17 1.78
C ILE A 120 -2.55 -7.44 0.36
N CYS A 121 -2.27 -8.61 -0.17
CA CYS A 121 -2.68 -8.95 -1.53
C CYS A 121 -4.21 -8.96 -1.67
N ASN A 122 -4.90 -9.48 -0.66
CA ASN A 122 -6.36 -9.50 -0.67
C ASN A 122 -6.93 -8.09 -0.62
N ARG A 123 -6.36 -7.22 0.21
CA ARG A 123 -6.85 -5.84 0.28
C ARG A 123 -6.57 -5.10 -1.02
N TYR A 124 -5.40 -5.32 -1.58
CA TYR A 124 -5.08 -4.68 -2.85
C TYR A 124 -6.07 -5.12 -3.94
N ALA A 125 -6.42 -6.40 -3.98
CA ALA A 125 -7.37 -6.88 -4.98
C ALA A 125 -8.70 -6.15 -4.88
N SER A 126 -9.15 -5.86 -3.66
CA SER A 126 -10.37 -5.07 -3.46
C SER A 126 -10.19 -3.63 -3.92
N TRP A 127 -9.07 -3.02 -3.54
CA TRP A 127 -8.81 -1.63 -3.88
C TRP A 127 -8.58 -1.42 -5.37
N LYS A 128 -8.04 -2.43 -6.05
CA LYS A 128 -7.73 -2.31 -7.46
C LYS A 128 -8.96 -1.90 -8.27
N ARG A 129 -10.12 -2.41 -7.89
CA ARG A 129 -11.35 -2.04 -8.58
C ARG A 129 -11.75 -0.59 -8.29
N LEU A 130 -11.44 -0.10 -7.09
CA LEU A 130 -11.76 1.27 -6.72
C LEU A 130 -10.85 2.28 -7.37
N PHE A 131 -9.66 1.85 -7.81
CA PHE A 131 -8.73 2.72 -8.48
C PHE A 131 -8.89 2.73 -9.99
N LYS A 132 -9.84 2.01 -10.51
CA LYS A 132 -10.05 2.03 -11.96
C LYS A 132 -10.41 3.43 -12.41
N PRO A 133 -9.87 3.85 -13.55
CA PRO A 133 -10.27 5.15 -14.10
C PRO A 133 -11.77 5.17 -14.33
N ASN A 134 -12.37 6.29 -14.07
CA ASN A 134 -13.79 6.46 -14.26
C ASN A 134 -14.04 6.80 -15.71
N HIS A 135 -14.30 5.78 -16.51
CA HIS A 135 -14.66 5.99 -17.89
C HIS A 135 -16.17 5.88 -17.93
N GLY A 136 -16.69 6.74 -17.94
CA GLY A 136 -18.11 6.56 -17.94
C GLY A 136 -18.55 5.15 -17.79
N ASP A 137 -17.61 4.97 -17.30
CA ASP A 137 -18.03 4.39 -16.99
C ASP A 137 -18.56 3.85 -17.27
N LEU A 138 -18.62 4.04 -17.61
CA LEU A 138 -19.04 3.57 -17.71
C LEU A 138 -19.44 3.07 -18.21
N THR A 139 -19.63 3.26 -18.48
CA THR A 139 -20.01 2.74 -18.71
C THR A 139 -20.24 2.18 -19.04
N GLU A 140 -20.53 2.39 -19.38
CA GLU A 140 -20.86 1.82 -19.45
C GLU A 140 -20.94 1.10 -19.72
N PRO A 141 -21.11 1.38 -20.21
CA PRO A 141 -21.30 0.61 -20.30
C PRO A 141 -21.25 -0.06 -20.45
N GLU A 142 -21.32 0.15 -20.53
CA GLU A 142 -21.48 -0.33 -20.22
C GLU A 142 -21.54 -0.76 -20.17
N ILE A 143 -21.75 -0.27 -20.55
CA ILE A 143 -22.20 -0.50 -20.32
C ILE A 143 -22.26 -1.04 -20.60
N MET A 144 -22.41 -0.87 -21.09
CA MET A 144 -22.73 -1.27 -21.06
C MET A 144 -22.71 -1.99 -21.15
N GLY A 145 -22.73 -1.75 -21.71
CA GLY A 145 -22.93 -2.32 -21.52
C GLY A 145 -22.67 -2.79 -21.68
N LEU A 146 -22.87 -2.49 -22.03
CA LEU A 146 -22.92 -2.74 -21.85
C LEU A 146 -22.78 -3.12 -21.90
N ILE A 147 -22.93 -2.97 -22.40
CA ILE A 147 -23.14 -3.15 -22.20
C ILE A 147 -23.09 -3.60 -22.20
N GLY A 148 -22.99 -3.20 -22.77
CA GLY A 148 -23.26 -3.41 -22.46
C GLY A 148 -23.15 -3.55 -22.34
#